data_9b89bebe53cf009f5fe39e800bc7fce0
#
_entry.id   9b89bebe53cf009f5fe39e800bc7fce0
#
_cell.length_a   1.000
_cell.length_b   1.000
_cell.length_c   1.000
_cell.angle_alpha   90.00
_cell.angle_beta   90.00
_cell.angle_gamma   90.00
#
_symmetry.space_group_name_H-M   'P 1'
#
loop_
_entity.id
_entity.type
_entity.pdbx_description
1 polymer ?
#
loop_
_entity_poly.entity_id
_entity_poly.type
_entity_poly.pdbx_seq_one_letter_code
_entity_poly.pdbx_strand_id
1 'polypeptide(L)'
;MHHQNRKQFLRNLGIATASALTLSARVRAASAPPAKPDPLVPSYLRGYESLYRESPRAAAVEWHRNAKWGMFIHYALESLRGLTAASVAAKKAEPGDEWKKFKSGGDVDYRALRDRFTAAKFDADFITDLALSAEMRYLNITTRHRGDLYLFRTSVSDFTSVNSPAKRDLVAELAVQCQKKGLGLFMYCPPDVARTEPQEMFERNCIVVRELLTQYGPVAGIWLDGIGSYYGEPEAYRRINELYALIRSLQPQCLISFKQGTGTEDFVAPEGLMHVKAGVIAEKAWALNAGKRGDICTNMQTAPPSWLYLEGCEHIDADETLGLLADAFAQKANLTLNTGPLPDGSIHPADVTALLQAGVRIRRDGFPAPALMDRTKRKKMKKVK
;
A
#
# COMPACT_ATOMS: atom_id res chain seq x y z
N MET A 1 16.78 24.95 -13.02
CA MET A 1 15.60 24.28 -13.58
C MET A 1 14.37 24.77 -12.85
N HIS A 2 13.42 25.37 -13.59
CA HIS A 2 12.32 26.15 -13.02
C HIS A 2 11.35 25.28 -12.19
N HIS A 3 11.09 25.69 -10.95
CA HIS A 3 9.97 25.20 -10.14
C HIS A 3 8.66 25.58 -10.82
N GLN A 4 8.04 24.64 -11.53
CA GLN A 4 6.66 24.82 -11.94
C GLN A 4 5.76 24.72 -10.69
N ASN A 5 4.98 25.77 -10.46
CA ASN A 5 4.05 25.84 -9.35
C ASN A 5 2.96 24.75 -9.51
N ARG A 6 2.71 23.98 -8.44
CA ARG A 6 1.75 22.87 -8.32
C ARG A 6 0.40 23.14 -9.04
N LYS A 7 -0.13 24.36 -8.91
CA LYS A 7 -1.38 24.78 -9.56
C LYS A 7 -1.25 24.90 -11.09
N GLN A 8 -0.09 25.22 -11.60
CA GLN A 8 0.17 25.40 -13.03
C GLN A 8 0.37 24.05 -13.73
N PHE A 9 0.99 23.07 -13.03
CA PHE A 9 1.12 21.69 -13.51
C PHE A 9 -0.24 21.00 -13.66
N LEU A 10 -1.14 21.15 -12.67
CA LEU A 10 -2.50 20.59 -12.72
C LEU A 10 -3.41 21.32 -13.71
N ARG A 11 -3.21 22.61 -13.95
CA ARG A 11 -3.93 23.40 -14.96
C ARG A 11 -3.55 23.03 -16.39
N ASN A 12 -2.29 22.76 -16.67
CA ASN A 12 -1.80 22.43 -18.01
C ASN A 12 -2.26 21.04 -18.49
N LEU A 13 -2.69 20.15 -17.60
CA LEU A 13 -3.31 18.86 -17.91
C LEU A 13 -4.82 18.98 -18.23
N GLY A 14 -5.45 20.11 -17.92
CA GLY A 14 -6.89 20.34 -18.11
C GLY A 14 -7.29 21.11 -19.40
N ILE A 15 -6.34 21.54 -20.23
CA ILE A 15 -6.62 22.38 -21.40
C ILE A 15 -6.26 21.65 -22.70
N ALA A 16 -6.93 20.56 -22.99
CA ALA A 16 -7.01 20.02 -24.33
C ALA A 16 -8.27 19.15 -24.44
N THR A 17 -9.40 19.77 -24.67
CA THR A 17 -10.52 19.31 -25.50
C THR A 17 -11.79 20.08 -25.12
N ALA A 18 -11.93 21.27 -25.67
CA ALA A 18 -13.27 21.89 -25.86
C ALA A 18 -13.66 21.60 -27.29
N SER A 19 -14.38 20.54 -27.55
CA SER A 19 -15.14 20.33 -28.78
C SER A 19 -16.58 20.10 -28.40
N ALA A 20 -17.44 20.95 -28.98
CA ALA A 20 -18.86 21.02 -28.77
C ALA A 20 -19.56 19.69 -29.02
N LEU A 21 -20.33 19.21 -28.06
CA LEU A 21 -21.33 18.17 -28.24
C LEU A 21 -22.71 18.73 -27.90
N THR A 22 -23.57 18.71 -28.89
CA THR A 22 -24.98 19.10 -28.87
C THR A 22 -25.75 18.30 -27.83
N LEU A 23 -26.45 19.01 -26.94
CA LEU A 23 -27.34 18.47 -25.92
C LEU A 23 -28.56 17.80 -26.57
N SER A 24 -28.72 16.52 -26.38
CA SER A 24 -30.01 15.85 -26.37
C SER A 24 -30.52 15.77 -24.93
N ALA A 25 -31.59 16.50 -24.64
CA ALA A 25 -32.22 16.54 -23.33
C ALA A 25 -32.84 15.17 -22.99
N ARG A 26 -32.20 14.38 -22.16
CA ARG A 26 -32.85 13.31 -21.38
C ARG A 26 -33.21 13.88 -20.02
N VAL A 27 -34.50 13.93 -19.72
CA VAL A 27 -35.02 14.21 -18.37
C VAL A 27 -34.38 13.26 -17.37
N ARG A 28 -33.45 13.76 -16.57
CA ARG A 28 -32.95 13.06 -15.38
C ARG A 28 -33.96 13.27 -14.27
N ALA A 29 -34.52 12.18 -13.76
CA ALA A 29 -35.20 12.21 -12.48
C ALA A 29 -34.28 12.89 -11.46
N ALA A 30 -34.78 13.91 -10.78
CA ALA A 30 -34.03 14.61 -9.75
C ALA A 30 -33.66 13.62 -8.64
N SER A 31 -32.39 13.22 -8.61
CA SER A 31 -31.86 12.50 -7.47
C SER A 31 -31.94 13.42 -6.26
N ALA A 32 -32.51 12.91 -5.16
CA ALA A 32 -32.50 13.60 -3.87
C ALA A 32 -31.09 14.15 -3.56
N PRO A 33 -30.96 15.32 -2.94
CA PRO A 33 -29.66 15.85 -2.55
C PRO A 33 -28.94 14.80 -1.69
N PRO A 34 -27.60 14.62 -1.84
CA PRO A 34 -26.87 13.64 -1.06
C PRO A 34 -27.11 13.91 0.42
N ALA A 35 -27.51 12.87 1.15
CA ALA A 35 -27.71 12.94 2.58
C ALA A 35 -26.43 13.48 3.25
N LYS A 36 -26.60 14.31 4.30
CA LYS A 36 -25.45 14.78 5.09
C LYS A 36 -24.66 13.57 5.57
N PRO A 37 -23.31 13.60 5.50
CA PRO A 37 -22.49 12.49 5.99
C PRO A 37 -22.83 12.18 7.45
N ASP A 38 -23.04 10.89 7.76
CA ASP A 38 -23.18 10.43 9.14
C ASP A 38 -21.80 10.54 9.82
N PRO A 39 -21.65 11.35 10.86
CA PRO A 39 -20.36 11.56 11.51
C PRO A 39 -19.79 10.29 12.17
N LEU A 40 -20.61 9.27 12.38
CA LEU A 40 -20.19 7.99 12.94
C LEU A 40 -19.62 7.03 11.89
N VAL A 41 -19.84 7.31 10.60
CA VAL A 41 -19.36 6.45 9.52
C VAL A 41 -18.06 7.01 8.95
N PRO A 42 -16.98 6.20 8.86
CA PRO A 42 -15.74 6.62 8.22
C PRO A 42 -15.95 7.17 6.82
N SER A 43 -15.25 8.26 6.47
CA SER A 43 -15.47 8.97 5.19
C SER A 43 -15.25 8.08 3.95
N TYR A 44 -14.36 7.10 4.03
CA TYR A 44 -14.11 6.15 2.94
C TYR A 44 -15.24 5.13 2.75
N LEU A 45 -16.12 4.95 3.76
CA LEU A 45 -17.30 4.09 3.70
C LEU A 45 -18.57 4.84 3.27
N ARG A 46 -18.43 6.03 2.70
CA ARG A 46 -19.56 6.76 2.12
C ARG A 46 -20.25 5.92 1.05
N GLY A 47 -21.58 5.79 1.16
CA GLY A 47 -22.41 4.90 0.34
C GLY A 47 -22.65 3.52 0.94
N TYR A 48 -22.03 3.22 2.09
CA TYR A 48 -22.22 1.97 2.84
C TYR A 48 -22.80 2.21 4.23
N GLU A 49 -23.40 3.38 4.49
CA GLU A 49 -23.84 3.81 5.82
C GLU A 49 -24.87 2.84 6.45
N SER A 50 -25.81 2.33 5.66
CA SER A 50 -26.80 1.38 6.13
C SER A 50 -26.15 0.09 6.60
N LEU A 51 -25.30 -0.49 5.76
CA LEU A 51 -24.58 -1.72 6.08
C LEU A 51 -23.61 -1.53 7.25
N TYR A 52 -23.01 -0.33 7.36
CA TYR A 52 -22.12 -0.02 8.48
C TYR A 52 -22.85 -0.02 9.83
N ARG A 53 -24.07 0.50 9.89
CA ARG A 53 -24.88 0.48 11.12
C ARG A 53 -25.27 -0.94 11.54
N GLU A 54 -25.47 -1.83 10.58
CA GLU A 54 -25.77 -3.24 10.86
C GLU A 54 -24.49 -4.02 11.22
N SER A 55 -23.42 -3.83 10.45
CA SER A 55 -22.15 -4.52 10.60
C SER A 55 -21.01 -3.70 10.00
N PRO A 56 -20.23 -2.96 10.84
CA PRO A 56 -19.09 -2.16 10.37
C PRO A 56 -18.10 -2.99 9.54
N ARG A 57 -17.82 -4.23 9.96
CA ARG A 57 -16.91 -5.13 9.24
C ARG A 57 -17.47 -5.54 7.87
N ALA A 58 -18.76 -5.87 7.78
CA ALA A 58 -19.38 -6.26 6.51
C ALA A 58 -19.34 -5.09 5.51
N ALA A 59 -19.61 -3.88 5.98
CA ALA A 59 -19.50 -2.67 5.15
C ALA A 59 -18.07 -2.46 4.62
N ALA A 60 -17.06 -2.62 5.47
CA ALA A 60 -15.66 -2.49 5.07
C ALA A 60 -15.23 -3.60 4.09
N VAL A 61 -15.66 -4.85 4.29
CA VAL A 61 -15.39 -5.96 3.37
C VAL A 61 -16.02 -5.70 2.00
N GLU A 62 -17.28 -5.25 1.97
CA GLU A 62 -17.97 -4.96 0.71
C GLU A 62 -17.36 -3.74 0.00
N TRP A 63 -17.02 -2.69 0.74
CA TRP A 63 -16.28 -1.55 0.21
C TRP A 63 -14.94 -1.99 -0.41
N HIS A 64 -14.13 -2.78 0.30
CA HIS A 64 -12.85 -3.26 -0.20
C HIS A 64 -13.01 -4.12 -1.46
N ARG A 65 -14.06 -4.98 -1.50
CA ARG A 65 -14.40 -5.77 -2.69
C ARG A 65 -14.62 -4.89 -3.92
N ASN A 66 -15.20 -3.71 -3.73
CA ASN A 66 -15.54 -2.77 -4.79
C ASN A 66 -14.45 -1.70 -5.04
N ALA A 67 -13.44 -1.61 -4.19
CA ALA A 67 -12.40 -0.58 -4.26
C ALA A 67 -11.48 -0.70 -5.49
N LYS A 68 -11.35 -1.91 -6.05
CA LYS A 68 -10.59 -2.24 -7.26
C LYS A 68 -9.08 -2.09 -7.14
N TRP A 69 -8.57 -0.92 -6.77
CA TRP A 69 -7.14 -0.71 -6.58
C TRP A 69 -6.79 0.43 -5.64
N GLY A 70 -5.53 0.39 -5.16
CA GLY A 70 -4.95 1.38 -4.28
C GLY A 70 -3.44 1.53 -4.49
N MET A 71 -2.85 2.48 -3.76
CA MET A 71 -1.42 2.73 -3.77
C MET A 71 -0.77 2.14 -2.52
N PHE A 72 0.35 1.44 -2.68
CA PHE A 72 1.24 1.11 -1.59
C PHE A 72 2.41 2.10 -1.57
N ILE A 73 2.81 2.54 -0.38
CA ILE A 73 3.93 3.46 -0.17
C ILE A 73 4.93 2.73 0.73
N HIS A 74 6.00 2.20 0.11
CA HIS A 74 7.13 1.69 0.86
C HIS A 74 8.18 2.79 1.02
N TYR A 75 8.17 3.45 2.18
CA TYR A 75 9.14 4.49 2.52
C TYR A 75 9.86 4.08 3.81
N ALA A 76 11.17 4.01 3.77
CA ALA A 76 12.01 3.56 4.88
C ALA A 76 13.45 4.07 4.71
N LEU A 77 14.31 3.76 5.68
CA LEU A 77 15.71 4.17 5.66
C LEU A 77 16.48 3.64 4.44
N GLU A 78 16.10 2.49 3.91
CA GLU A 78 16.69 1.95 2.69
C GLU A 78 16.54 2.88 1.48
N SER A 79 15.51 3.72 1.42
CA SER A 79 15.39 4.73 0.36
C SER A 79 16.56 5.72 0.34
N LEU A 80 17.29 5.84 1.48
CA LEU A 80 18.44 6.73 1.64
C LEU A 80 19.80 6.05 1.43
N ARG A 81 19.82 4.74 1.17
CA ARG A 81 21.08 3.98 1.00
C ARG A 81 21.88 4.38 -0.25
N GLY A 82 21.25 5.07 -1.21
CA GLY A 82 21.89 5.38 -2.50
C GLY A 82 22.13 4.12 -3.35
N LEU A 83 21.29 3.10 -3.19
CA LEU A 83 21.39 1.90 -4.01
C LEU A 83 20.97 2.19 -5.44
N THR A 84 21.73 1.62 -6.38
CA THR A 84 21.39 1.64 -7.80
C THR A 84 21.02 0.26 -8.31
N ALA A 85 20.27 0.20 -9.39
CA ALA A 85 19.97 -1.06 -10.08
C ALA A 85 21.24 -1.86 -10.40
N ALA A 86 22.29 -1.15 -10.85
CA ALA A 86 23.59 -1.75 -11.17
C ALA A 86 24.29 -2.32 -9.91
N SER A 87 24.30 -1.57 -8.79
CA SER A 87 24.93 -2.05 -7.54
C SER A 87 24.24 -3.27 -6.97
N VAL A 88 22.90 -3.31 -7.06
CA VAL A 88 22.12 -4.49 -6.62
C VAL A 88 22.38 -5.69 -7.54
N ALA A 89 22.47 -5.49 -8.84
CA ALA A 89 22.79 -6.57 -9.78
C ALA A 89 24.21 -7.13 -9.55
N ALA A 90 25.19 -6.27 -9.30
CA ALA A 90 26.57 -6.66 -8.98
C ALA A 90 26.61 -7.51 -7.68
N LYS A 91 25.99 -7.03 -6.60
CA LYS A 91 25.91 -7.76 -5.33
C LYS A 91 25.22 -9.11 -5.46
N LYS A 92 24.20 -9.21 -6.28
CA LYS A 92 23.49 -10.48 -6.51
C LYS A 92 24.34 -11.49 -7.25
N ALA A 93 25.31 -11.05 -8.03
CA ALA A 93 26.25 -11.91 -8.77
C ALA A 93 27.46 -12.38 -7.91
N GLU A 94 27.68 -11.79 -6.73
CA GLU A 94 28.77 -12.18 -5.84
C GLU A 94 28.52 -13.59 -5.27
N PRO A 95 29.58 -14.42 -5.18
CA PRO A 95 29.48 -15.78 -4.62
C PRO A 95 29.26 -15.77 -3.09
N GLY A 96 28.69 -16.86 -2.57
CA GLY A 96 28.54 -17.06 -1.13
C GLY A 96 27.35 -16.30 -0.51
N ASP A 97 27.50 -15.93 0.78
CA ASP A 97 26.41 -15.31 1.57
C ASP A 97 26.37 -13.78 1.50
N GLU A 98 27.23 -13.15 0.70
CA GLU A 98 27.31 -11.69 0.57
C GLU A 98 25.99 -11.10 0.10
N TRP A 99 25.29 -11.77 -0.81
CA TRP A 99 23.95 -11.35 -1.20
C TRP A 99 22.94 -11.40 -0.03
N LYS A 100 23.00 -12.43 0.80
CA LYS A 100 22.10 -12.54 1.96
C LYS A 100 22.39 -11.43 2.98
N LYS A 101 23.66 -11.17 3.27
CA LYS A 101 24.12 -10.10 4.15
C LYS A 101 23.70 -8.73 3.63
N PHE A 102 23.95 -8.45 2.37
CA PHE A 102 23.52 -7.22 1.69
C PHE A 102 22.00 -7.07 1.72
N LYS A 103 21.26 -8.13 1.39
CA LYS A 103 19.80 -8.14 1.40
C LYS A 103 19.22 -7.96 2.79
N SER A 104 19.87 -8.46 3.84
CA SER A 104 19.44 -8.27 5.24
C SER A 104 19.79 -6.90 5.80
N GLY A 105 20.66 -6.13 5.12
CA GLY A 105 21.15 -4.84 5.60
C GLY A 105 22.17 -4.98 6.74
N GLY A 106 22.83 -6.12 6.84
CA GLY A 106 23.79 -6.40 7.92
C GLY A 106 25.07 -5.54 7.92
N ASP A 107 25.29 -4.78 6.85
CA ASP A 107 26.39 -3.84 6.67
C ASP A 107 25.95 -2.36 6.74
N VAL A 108 24.69 -2.09 7.12
CA VAL A 108 24.10 -0.75 7.07
C VAL A 108 24.07 -0.10 8.44
N ASP A 109 24.64 1.07 8.56
CA ASP A 109 24.45 1.93 9.73
C ASP A 109 23.09 2.67 9.62
N TYR A 110 22.05 2.04 10.14
CA TYR A 110 20.71 2.62 10.15
C TYR A 110 20.58 3.85 11.04
N ARG A 111 21.47 4.02 12.04
CA ARG A 111 21.47 5.22 12.88
C ARG A 111 21.94 6.42 12.08
N ALA A 112 23.02 6.28 11.32
CA ALA A 112 23.50 7.32 10.41
C ALA A 112 22.48 7.65 9.32
N LEU A 113 21.72 6.66 8.82
CA LEU A 113 20.63 6.91 7.87
C LEU A 113 19.47 7.67 8.53
N ARG A 114 19.08 7.33 9.77
CA ARG A 114 18.05 8.07 10.51
C ARG A 114 18.41 9.54 10.68
N ASP A 115 19.68 9.82 10.97
CA ASP A 115 20.17 11.19 11.18
C ASP A 115 20.19 12.02 9.88
N ARG A 116 19.93 11.39 8.74
CA ARG A 116 19.74 12.01 7.42
C ARG A 116 18.28 11.95 6.94
N PHE A 117 17.37 11.33 7.69
CA PHE A 117 15.98 11.17 7.30
C PHE A 117 15.21 12.46 7.53
N THR A 118 15.03 13.26 6.47
CA THR A 118 14.33 14.55 6.52
C THR A 118 12.89 14.49 6.01
N ALA A 119 12.57 13.56 5.11
CA ALA A 119 11.29 13.48 4.42
C ALA A 119 10.80 14.86 3.90
N ALA A 120 11.74 15.71 3.45
CA ALA A 120 11.52 17.14 3.21
C ALA A 120 10.46 17.43 2.14
N LYS A 121 10.23 16.46 1.22
CA LYS A 121 9.23 16.55 0.15
C LYS A 121 8.12 15.49 0.27
N PHE A 122 8.02 14.81 1.40
CA PHE A 122 6.85 13.98 1.66
C PHE A 122 5.62 14.88 1.80
N ASP A 123 4.70 14.78 0.87
CA ASP A 123 3.49 15.61 0.81
C ASP A 123 2.25 14.71 0.77
N ALA A 124 1.65 14.52 1.94
CA ALA A 124 0.46 13.68 2.11
C ALA A 124 -0.75 14.20 1.31
N ASP A 125 -0.87 15.51 1.13
CA ASP A 125 -1.93 16.13 0.34
C ASP A 125 -1.76 15.79 -1.16
N PHE A 126 -0.53 15.94 -1.68
CA PHE A 126 -0.18 15.57 -3.06
C PHE A 126 -0.37 14.06 -3.30
N ILE A 127 0.11 13.20 -2.39
CA ILE A 127 0.02 11.74 -2.52
C ILE A 127 -1.44 11.29 -2.60
N THR A 128 -2.31 11.87 -1.77
CA THR A 128 -3.74 11.54 -1.78
C THR A 128 -4.45 12.10 -3.00
N ASP A 129 -4.07 13.28 -3.51
CA ASP A 129 -4.59 13.81 -4.78
C ASP A 129 -4.16 12.97 -5.98
N LEU A 130 -2.91 12.48 -5.98
CA LEU A 130 -2.40 11.56 -6.99
C LEU A 130 -3.21 10.25 -7.01
N ALA A 131 -3.46 9.66 -5.85
CA ALA A 131 -4.25 8.46 -5.72
C ALA A 131 -5.69 8.65 -6.26
N LEU A 132 -6.35 9.74 -5.88
CA LEU A 132 -7.69 10.07 -6.40
C LEU A 132 -7.66 10.33 -7.91
N SER A 133 -6.64 11.03 -8.41
CA SER A 133 -6.47 11.30 -9.84
C SER A 133 -6.23 10.02 -10.65
N ALA A 134 -5.70 8.99 -10.02
CA ALA A 134 -5.55 7.66 -10.58
C ALA A 134 -6.80 6.77 -10.42
N GLU A 135 -7.91 7.28 -9.83
CA GLU A 135 -9.13 6.51 -9.50
C GLU A 135 -8.91 5.43 -8.41
N MET A 136 -7.87 5.57 -7.58
CA MET A 136 -7.64 4.70 -6.43
C MET A 136 -8.60 5.03 -5.28
N ARG A 137 -8.88 4.03 -4.45
CA ARG A 137 -9.82 4.15 -3.32
C ARG A 137 -9.15 3.99 -1.96
N TYR A 138 -7.91 3.56 -1.92
CA TYR A 138 -7.16 3.39 -0.68
C TYR A 138 -5.66 3.59 -0.87
N LEU A 139 -5.01 3.88 0.24
CA LEU A 139 -3.56 3.90 0.39
C LEU A 139 -3.15 2.86 1.42
N ASN A 140 -1.96 2.29 1.25
CA ASN A 140 -1.28 1.51 2.27
C ASN A 140 0.12 2.10 2.48
N ILE A 141 0.50 2.38 3.72
CA ILE A 141 1.82 2.91 4.06
C ILE A 141 2.58 1.96 4.98
N THR A 142 3.86 1.77 4.72
CA THR A 142 4.73 1.11 5.70
C THR A 142 4.86 1.98 6.94
N THR A 143 4.26 1.58 8.07
CA THR A 143 4.44 2.29 9.34
C THR A 143 5.83 2.08 9.92
N ARG A 144 6.41 0.94 9.61
CA ARG A 144 7.80 0.52 9.85
C ARG A 144 8.18 -0.46 8.75
N HIS A 145 9.41 -0.42 8.31
CA HIS A 145 9.96 -1.40 7.37
C HIS A 145 11.41 -1.71 7.74
N ARG A 146 12.19 -2.25 6.83
CA ARG A 146 13.60 -2.56 7.04
C ARG A 146 14.36 -1.33 7.56
N GLY A 147 15.26 -1.55 8.53
CA GLY A 147 15.95 -0.48 9.25
C GLY A 147 15.21 0.00 10.49
N ASP A 148 14.02 -0.52 10.75
CA ASP A 148 13.22 -0.36 11.96
C ASP A 148 12.85 1.09 12.35
N LEU A 149 12.93 2.04 11.41
CA LEU A 149 12.42 3.39 11.65
C LEU A 149 10.88 3.36 11.61
N TYR A 150 10.26 3.75 12.71
CA TYR A 150 8.83 4.00 12.76
C TYR A 150 8.50 5.35 12.12
N LEU A 151 7.60 5.38 11.14
CA LEU A 151 7.18 6.61 10.48
C LEU A 151 6.11 7.38 11.27
N PHE A 152 5.90 7.01 12.50
CA PHE A 152 4.90 7.57 13.41
C PHE A 152 5.43 7.63 14.85
N ARG A 153 4.71 8.36 15.72
CA ARG A 153 5.01 8.42 17.14
C ARG A 153 4.58 7.13 17.82
N THR A 154 5.51 6.43 18.45
CA THR A 154 5.25 5.21 19.22
C THR A 154 5.95 5.25 20.57
N SER A 155 5.38 4.57 21.57
CA SER A 155 5.99 4.39 22.89
C SER A 155 6.99 3.24 22.95
N VAL A 156 7.00 2.36 21.94
CA VAL A 156 7.88 1.18 21.95
C VAL A 156 9.31 1.47 21.47
N SER A 157 9.58 2.66 20.92
CA SER A 157 10.90 3.03 20.39
C SER A 157 11.07 4.52 20.22
N ASP A 158 12.28 5.03 20.48
CA ASP A 158 12.69 6.39 20.10
C ASP A 158 13.20 6.48 18.65
N PHE A 159 13.30 5.36 17.97
CA PHE A 159 13.77 5.29 16.58
C PHE A 159 12.62 5.56 15.61
N THR A 160 12.22 6.84 15.55
CA THR A 160 11.03 7.29 14.83
C THR A 160 11.33 8.46 13.90
N SER A 161 10.47 8.70 12.90
CA SER A 161 10.52 9.88 12.04
C SER A 161 10.34 11.18 12.84
N VAL A 162 9.59 11.12 13.94
CA VAL A 162 9.38 12.26 14.86
C VAL A 162 10.68 12.65 15.57
N ASN A 163 11.52 11.69 15.88
CA ASN A 163 12.82 11.89 16.54
C ASN A 163 13.99 12.01 15.55
N SER A 164 13.74 11.85 14.25
CA SER A 164 14.69 12.11 13.17
C SER A 164 14.72 13.61 12.80
N PRO A 165 15.61 14.05 11.90
CA PRO A 165 15.57 15.41 11.35
C PRO A 165 14.25 15.78 10.66
N ALA A 166 13.43 14.81 10.25
CA ALA A 166 12.10 15.08 9.72
C ALA A 166 11.18 15.77 10.73
N LYS A 167 11.26 15.41 12.01
CA LYS A 167 10.39 15.95 13.10
C LYS A 167 8.90 15.83 12.78
N ARG A 168 8.50 14.80 12.03
CA ARG A 168 7.15 14.63 11.48
C ARG A 168 6.62 13.24 11.75
N ASP A 169 5.31 13.15 11.98
CA ASP A 169 4.55 11.90 11.98
C ASP A 169 3.89 11.72 10.60
N LEU A 170 4.54 10.95 9.73
CA LEU A 170 4.11 10.81 8.33
C LEU A 170 2.82 10.00 8.22
N VAL A 171 2.56 9.10 9.17
CA VAL A 171 1.31 8.33 9.23
C VAL A 171 0.15 9.24 9.62
N ALA A 172 0.34 10.14 10.59
CA ALA A 172 -0.67 11.12 10.98
C ALA A 172 -1.05 12.04 9.81
N GLU A 173 -0.06 12.53 9.07
CA GLU A 173 -0.29 13.39 7.92
C GLU A 173 -1.13 12.71 6.84
N LEU A 174 -0.80 11.44 6.50
CA LEU A 174 -1.60 10.67 5.55
C LEU A 174 -3.01 10.37 6.09
N ALA A 175 -3.14 10.02 7.36
CA ALA A 175 -4.43 9.72 7.96
C ALA A 175 -5.39 10.93 7.86
N VAL A 176 -4.90 12.13 8.17
CA VAL A 176 -5.67 13.37 8.04
C VAL A 176 -6.15 13.60 6.59
N GLN A 177 -5.27 13.43 5.61
CA GLN A 177 -5.64 13.65 4.21
C GLN A 177 -6.57 12.55 3.67
N CYS A 178 -6.36 11.30 4.05
CA CYS A 178 -7.24 10.19 3.69
C CYS A 178 -8.66 10.42 4.22
N GLN A 179 -8.81 10.79 5.49
CA GLN A 179 -10.12 11.10 6.08
C GLN A 179 -10.80 12.27 5.38
N LYS A 180 -10.06 13.36 5.14
CA LYS A 180 -10.57 14.55 4.45
C LYS A 180 -11.08 14.22 3.03
N LYS A 181 -10.41 13.32 2.32
CA LYS A 181 -10.66 13.04 0.90
C LYS A 181 -11.47 11.75 0.65
N GLY A 182 -11.84 11.01 1.70
CA GLY A 182 -12.63 9.78 1.59
C GLY A 182 -11.84 8.60 1.03
N LEU A 183 -10.53 8.55 1.27
CA LEU A 183 -9.67 7.41 0.96
C LEU A 183 -9.55 6.49 2.18
N GLY A 184 -9.57 5.17 1.96
CA GLY A 184 -9.23 4.20 2.99
C GLY A 184 -7.72 4.21 3.24
N LEU A 185 -7.29 4.27 4.51
CA LEU A 185 -5.89 4.12 4.87
C LEU A 185 -5.66 2.74 5.48
N PHE A 186 -4.86 1.92 4.80
CA PHE A 186 -4.27 0.71 5.35
C PHE A 186 -2.90 1.03 5.94
N MET A 187 -2.58 0.37 7.04
CA MET A 187 -1.31 0.52 7.72
C MET A 187 -0.55 -0.81 7.67
N TYR A 188 0.51 -0.87 6.87
CA TYR A 188 1.43 -1.99 6.89
C TYR A 188 2.17 -1.99 8.24
N CYS A 189 1.94 -3.02 9.00
CA CYS A 189 2.48 -3.20 10.33
C CYS A 189 3.12 -4.59 10.42
N PRO A 190 4.42 -4.74 10.10
CA PRO A 190 5.10 -6.01 10.25
C PRO A 190 5.20 -6.34 11.74
N PRO A 191 4.75 -7.52 12.17
CA PRO A 191 4.94 -7.92 13.55
C PRO A 191 6.43 -8.01 13.87
N ASP A 192 6.82 -7.68 15.10
CA ASP A 192 8.15 -8.00 15.58
C ASP A 192 8.31 -9.52 15.66
N VAL A 193 9.32 -10.04 15.00
CA VAL A 193 9.67 -11.45 15.01
C VAL A 193 11.16 -11.58 15.31
N ALA A 194 11.51 -12.48 16.21
CA ALA A 194 12.89 -13.00 16.38
C ALA A 194 13.95 -12.07 17.02
N ARG A 195 13.59 -11.06 17.81
CA ARG A 195 14.62 -10.22 18.49
C ARG A 195 14.57 -10.25 20.02
N THR A 196 13.44 -10.69 20.58
CA THR A 196 13.21 -10.77 22.04
C THR A 196 12.41 -12.02 22.36
N GLU A 197 12.16 -12.25 23.63
CA GLU A 197 11.26 -13.32 24.07
C GLU A 197 9.88 -13.19 23.40
N PRO A 198 9.24 -14.31 23.01
CA PRO A 198 7.96 -14.30 22.29
C PRO A 198 6.86 -13.48 22.96
N GLN A 199 6.85 -13.43 24.30
CA GLN A 199 5.89 -12.64 25.07
C GLN A 199 6.09 -11.15 24.84
N GLU A 200 7.33 -10.67 24.96
CA GLU A 200 7.65 -9.25 24.74
C GLU A 200 7.33 -8.81 23.32
N MET A 201 7.62 -9.66 22.33
CA MET A 201 7.27 -9.37 20.92
C MET A 201 5.78 -9.21 20.74
N PHE A 202 4.98 -10.09 21.32
CA PHE A 202 3.53 -10.02 21.24
C PHE A 202 2.99 -8.76 21.92
N GLU A 203 3.49 -8.41 23.10
CA GLU A 203 3.11 -7.20 23.82
C GLU A 203 3.45 -5.94 23.03
N ARG A 204 4.64 -5.87 22.44
CA ARG A 204 5.04 -4.77 21.56
C ARG A 204 4.11 -4.64 20.34
N ASN A 205 3.78 -5.76 19.69
CA ASN A 205 2.83 -5.77 18.58
C ASN A 205 1.45 -5.27 19.00
N CYS A 206 0.98 -5.65 20.19
CA CYS A 206 -0.28 -5.16 20.74
C CYS A 206 -0.25 -3.65 21.03
N ILE A 207 0.87 -3.13 21.56
CA ILE A 207 1.03 -1.69 21.81
C ILE A 207 1.02 -0.93 20.48
N VAL A 208 1.82 -1.34 19.51
CA VAL A 208 1.89 -0.72 18.18
C VAL A 208 0.53 -0.68 17.51
N VAL A 209 -0.19 -1.81 17.47
CA VAL A 209 -1.54 -1.89 16.89
C VAL A 209 -2.51 -0.99 17.62
N ARG A 210 -2.45 -0.95 18.96
CA ARG A 210 -3.31 -0.05 19.76
C ARG A 210 -3.05 1.41 19.42
N GLU A 211 -1.78 1.83 19.34
CA GLU A 211 -1.42 3.19 18.98
C GLU A 211 -1.93 3.55 17.58
N LEU A 212 -1.71 2.69 16.58
CA LEU A 212 -2.16 2.90 15.21
C LEU A 212 -3.69 3.01 15.11
N LEU A 213 -4.44 2.25 15.91
CA LEU A 213 -5.91 2.23 15.86
C LEU A 213 -6.60 3.21 16.79
N THR A 214 -5.85 3.93 17.65
CA THR A 214 -6.46 4.91 18.59
C THR A 214 -6.01 6.34 18.34
N GLN A 215 -4.92 6.57 17.59
CA GLN A 215 -4.33 7.90 17.42
C GLN A 215 -4.60 8.53 16.05
N TYR A 216 -4.99 7.75 15.04
CA TYR A 216 -5.05 8.20 13.64
C TYR A 216 -6.48 8.22 13.06
N GLY A 217 -7.50 8.13 13.92
CA GLY A 217 -8.90 8.09 13.50
C GLY A 217 -9.28 6.76 12.83
N PRO A 218 -10.31 6.75 11.96
CA PRO A 218 -10.75 5.53 11.32
C PRO A 218 -9.72 4.96 10.34
N VAL A 219 -9.27 3.73 10.58
CA VAL A 219 -8.32 2.98 9.76
C VAL A 219 -9.07 1.94 8.94
N ALA A 220 -8.78 1.85 7.64
CA ALA A 220 -9.41 0.89 6.74
C ALA A 220 -8.90 -0.54 6.96
N GLY A 221 -7.64 -0.70 7.36
CA GLY A 221 -7.11 -2.01 7.70
C GLY A 221 -5.68 -2.03 8.21
N ILE A 222 -5.34 -3.12 8.87
CA ILE A 222 -3.97 -3.49 9.23
C ILE A 222 -3.48 -4.56 8.25
N TRP A 223 -2.36 -4.29 7.61
CA TRP A 223 -1.72 -5.15 6.64
C TRP A 223 -0.45 -5.74 7.25
N LEU A 224 -0.50 -7.01 7.63
CA LEU A 224 0.62 -7.71 8.27
C LEU A 224 1.53 -8.38 7.25
N ASP A 225 2.82 -8.46 7.55
CA ASP A 225 3.83 -9.12 6.73
C ASP A 225 4.70 -10.09 7.54
N GLY A 226 5.53 -10.88 6.85
CA GLY A 226 6.42 -11.83 7.52
C GLY A 226 5.74 -13.12 7.97
N ILE A 227 4.65 -13.52 7.33
CA ILE A 227 3.83 -14.70 7.71
C ILE A 227 4.63 -16.01 7.77
N GLY A 228 5.72 -16.11 7.02
CA GLY A 228 6.57 -17.31 7.06
C GLY A 228 7.08 -17.67 8.45
N SER A 229 7.32 -16.68 9.30
CA SER A 229 7.72 -16.89 10.71
C SER A 229 6.62 -17.52 11.56
N TYR A 230 5.36 -17.40 11.16
CA TYR A 230 4.21 -17.93 11.88
C TYR A 230 3.83 -19.35 11.42
N TYR A 231 4.16 -19.74 10.20
CA TYR A 231 3.72 -21.04 9.67
C TYR A 231 4.36 -22.25 10.34
N GLY A 232 5.54 -22.10 10.92
CA GLY A 232 6.23 -23.16 11.65
C GLY A 232 5.85 -23.28 13.13
N GLU A 233 5.11 -22.32 13.67
CA GLU A 233 4.87 -22.16 15.10
C GLU A 233 3.37 -22.24 15.43
N PRO A 234 2.83 -23.41 15.81
CA PRO A 234 1.38 -23.55 16.12
C PRO A 234 0.89 -22.58 17.21
N GLU A 235 1.75 -22.25 18.19
CA GLU A 235 1.42 -21.27 19.23
C GLU A 235 1.35 -19.84 18.67
N ALA A 236 2.15 -19.50 17.67
CA ALA A 236 2.09 -18.23 16.99
C ALA A 236 0.72 -18.01 16.32
N TYR A 237 0.10 -19.06 15.78
CA TYR A 237 -1.27 -18.99 15.25
C TYR A 237 -2.28 -18.57 16.31
N ARG A 238 -2.20 -19.13 17.51
CA ARG A 238 -3.09 -18.76 18.61
C ARG A 238 -2.94 -17.30 18.98
N ARG A 239 -1.71 -16.81 19.08
CA ARG A 239 -1.42 -15.43 19.44
C ARG A 239 -1.77 -14.44 18.32
N ILE A 240 -1.66 -14.82 17.05
CA ILE A 240 -2.09 -13.95 15.96
C ILE A 240 -3.61 -13.73 16.01
N ASN A 241 -4.39 -14.72 16.42
CA ASN A 241 -5.83 -14.56 16.62
C ASN A 241 -6.15 -13.62 17.79
N GLU A 242 -5.34 -13.60 18.85
CA GLU A 242 -5.45 -12.61 19.94
C GLU A 242 -5.19 -11.19 19.43
N LEU A 243 -4.17 -11.00 18.58
CA LEU A 243 -3.90 -9.72 17.92
C LEU A 243 -5.08 -9.29 17.03
N TYR A 244 -5.65 -10.21 16.26
CA TYR A 244 -6.84 -9.93 15.43
C TYR A 244 -8.06 -9.56 16.28
N ALA A 245 -8.25 -10.23 17.42
CA ALA A 245 -9.31 -9.89 18.36
C ALA A 245 -9.13 -8.47 18.92
N LEU A 246 -7.89 -8.08 19.25
CA LEU A 246 -7.56 -6.71 19.66
C LEU A 246 -7.90 -5.70 18.57
N ILE A 247 -7.46 -5.94 17.32
CA ILE A 247 -7.76 -5.04 16.19
C ILE A 247 -9.26 -4.83 16.05
N ARG A 248 -10.04 -5.92 16.04
CA ARG A 248 -11.49 -5.88 15.87
C ARG A 248 -12.21 -5.22 17.04
N SER A 249 -11.68 -5.34 18.26
CA SER A 249 -12.25 -4.68 19.44
C SER A 249 -12.03 -3.17 19.44
N LEU A 250 -10.90 -2.70 18.86
CA LEU A 250 -10.57 -1.28 18.79
C LEU A 250 -11.33 -0.58 17.65
N GLN A 251 -11.35 -1.21 16.47
CA GLN A 251 -12.05 -0.68 15.30
C GLN A 251 -12.73 -1.83 14.53
N PRO A 252 -14.03 -2.07 14.73
CA PRO A 252 -14.75 -3.20 14.12
C PRO A 252 -14.73 -3.23 12.59
N GLN A 253 -14.62 -2.05 11.94
CA GLN A 253 -14.52 -1.92 10.49
C GLN A 253 -13.09 -2.16 9.95
N CYS A 254 -12.06 -2.15 10.81
CA CYS A 254 -10.68 -2.32 10.39
C CYS A 254 -10.45 -3.72 9.82
N LEU A 255 -10.14 -3.78 8.54
CA LEU A 255 -9.86 -5.03 7.84
C LEU A 255 -8.46 -5.56 8.20
N ILE A 256 -8.32 -6.87 8.16
CA ILE A 256 -7.07 -7.55 8.48
C ILE A 256 -6.62 -8.36 7.28
N SER A 257 -5.35 -8.21 6.89
CA SER A 257 -4.68 -9.06 5.94
C SER A 257 -3.31 -9.49 6.45
N PHE A 258 -2.94 -10.73 6.17
CA PHE A 258 -1.62 -11.28 6.48
C PHE A 258 -1.19 -12.24 5.37
N LYS A 259 -0.77 -11.71 4.23
CA LYS A 259 -0.35 -12.50 3.05
C LYS A 259 -1.41 -13.55 2.64
N GLN A 260 -1.04 -14.84 2.61
CA GLN A 260 -1.98 -15.96 2.38
C GLN A 260 -2.91 -16.21 3.57
N GLY A 261 -2.54 -15.69 4.75
CA GLY A 261 -3.34 -15.72 5.94
C GLY A 261 -3.27 -16.99 6.77
N THR A 262 -4.03 -16.98 7.86
CA THR A 262 -4.21 -18.08 8.80
C THR A 262 -5.64 -18.60 8.82
N GLY A 263 -6.53 -18.03 7.99
CA GLY A 263 -7.94 -18.41 7.85
C GLY A 263 -8.94 -17.41 8.43
N THR A 264 -8.48 -16.44 9.23
CA THR A 264 -9.38 -15.49 9.94
C THR A 264 -9.27 -14.05 9.42
N GLU A 265 -8.42 -13.81 8.42
CA GLU A 265 -8.26 -12.54 7.73
C GLU A 265 -9.51 -12.16 6.92
N ASP A 266 -9.67 -10.88 6.61
CA ASP A 266 -10.78 -10.37 5.80
C ASP A 266 -10.52 -10.49 4.30
N PHE A 267 -9.25 -10.42 3.89
CA PHE A 267 -8.79 -10.60 2.53
C PHE A 267 -7.37 -11.17 2.52
N VAL A 268 -6.92 -11.68 1.36
CA VAL A 268 -5.55 -12.19 1.17
C VAL A 268 -4.75 -11.21 0.31
N ALA A 269 -3.47 -11.00 0.65
CA ALA A 269 -2.62 -10.01 -0.01
C ALA A 269 -1.29 -10.63 -0.52
N PRO A 270 -1.34 -11.44 -1.58
CA PRO A 270 -0.16 -12.06 -2.16
C PRO A 270 0.65 -11.08 -3.00
N GLU A 271 1.92 -11.43 -3.23
CA GLU A 271 2.79 -10.65 -4.10
C GLU A 271 2.74 -11.14 -5.55
N GLY A 272 2.35 -10.27 -6.45
CA GLY A 272 2.39 -10.47 -7.90
C GLY A 272 1.36 -11.44 -8.49
N LEU A 273 0.90 -12.45 -7.76
CA LEU A 273 -0.06 -13.48 -8.18
C LEU A 273 -0.97 -13.88 -7.05
N MET A 274 -2.22 -14.23 -7.35
CA MET A 274 -3.16 -14.71 -6.33
C MET A 274 -2.71 -15.98 -5.62
N HIS A 275 -2.15 -16.92 -6.35
CA HIS A 275 -1.70 -18.19 -5.77
C HIS A 275 -0.18 -18.33 -5.84
N VAL A 276 0.46 -18.19 -4.68
CA VAL A 276 1.91 -18.38 -4.52
C VAL A 276 2.14 -19.66 -3.74
N LYS A 277 2.82 -20.62 -4.32
CA LYS A 277 3.25 -21.84 -3.61
C LYS A 277 4.26 -21.46 -2.53
N ALA A 278 3.91 -21.67 -1.29
CA ALA A 278 4.74 -21.32 -0.13
C ALA A 278 4.84 -22.47 0.89
N GLY A 279 4.63 -23.71 0.46
CA GLY A 279 4.67 -24.91 1.30
C GLY A 279 3.30 -25.32 1.86
N VAL A 280 3.25 -26.49 2.48
CA VAL A 280 2.00 -27.17 2.88
C VAL A 280 1.14 -26.32 3.84
N ILE A 281 1.75 -25.59 4.76
CA ILE A 281 1.01 -24.78 5.75
C ILE A 281 0.37 -23.56 5.05
N ALA A 282 1.08 -22.93 4.13
CA ALA A 282 0.54 -21.82 3.35
C ALA A 282 -0.59 -22.29 2.40
N GLU A 283 -0.49 -23.48 1.84
CA GLU A 283 -1.57 -24.05 1.02
C GLU A 283 -2.82 -24.35 1.84
N LYS A 284 -2.66 -24.84 3.08
CA LYS A 284 -3.79 -24.97 4.04
C LYS A 284 -4.43 -23.62 4.35
N ALA A 285 -3.62 -22.58 4.59
CA ALA A 285 -4.12 -21.23 4.83
C ALA A 285 -4.88 -20.68 3.61
N TRP A 286 -4.40 -20.92 2.39
CA TRP A 286 -5.13 -20.61 1.16
C TRP A 286 -6.51 -21.28 1.10
N ALA A 287 -6.59 -22.55 1.45
CA ALA A 287 -7.85 -23.28 1.50
C ALA A 287 -8.84 -22.67 2.50
N LEU A 288 -8.37 -22.27 3.67
CA LEU A 288 -9.17 -21.59 4.70
C LEU A 288 -9.65 -20.20 4.27
N ASN A 289 -8.92 -19.54 3.38
CA ASN A 289 -9.28 -18.23 2.83
C ASN A 289 -9.95 -18.32 1.45
N ALA A 290 -10.35 -19.52 1.02
CA ALA A 290 -11.01 -19.70 -0.27
C ALA A 290 -12.27 -18.83 -0.39
N GLY A 291 -12.43 -18.18 -1.54
CA GLY A 291 -13.55 -17.27 -1.82
C GLY A 291 -13.42 -15.85 -1.26
N LYS A 292 -12.42 -15.56 -0.43
CA LYS A 292 -12.11 -14.19 -0.03
C LYS A 292 -11.51 -13.38 -1.18
N ARG A 293 -11.74 -12.08 -1.17
CA ARG A 293 -11.14 -11.18 -2.16
C ARG A 293 -9.62 -11.15 -2.00
N GLY A 294 -8.91 -11.19 -3.12
CA GLY A 294 -7.48 -10.92 -3.15
C GLY A 294 -7.19 -9.44 -3.26
N ASP A 295 -6.01 -9.04 -2.81
CA ASP A 295 -5.39 -7.75 -3.04
C ASP A 295 -3.94 -7.98 -3.46
N ILE A 296 -3.72 -8.12 -4.77
CA ILE A 296 -2.40 -8.42 -5.31
C ILE A 296 -1.52 -7.19 -5.19
N CYS A 297 -0.42 -7.29 -4.44
CA CYS A 297 0.55 -6.20 -4.37
C CYS A 297 1.74 -6.45 -5.32
N THR A 298 2.15 -5.39 -6.04
CA THR A 298 3.30 -5.42 -6.94
C THR A 298 3.93 -4.03 -7.08
N ASN A 299 5.08 -3.95 -7.75
CA ASN A 299 5.89 -2.75 -7.80
C ASN A 299 5.78 -2.00 -9.14
N MET A 300 5.86 -0.67 -9.08
CA MET A 300 6.11 0.17 -10.24
C MET A 300 7.55 0.07 -10.72
N GLN A 301 8.52 -0.12 -9.82
CA GLN A 301 9.91 -0.40 -10.16
C GLN A 301 10.08 -1.88 -10.56
N THR A 302 10.65 -2.15 -11.73
CA THR A 302 10.55 -3.49 -12.33
C THR A 302 11.85 -4.17 -12.70
N ALA A 303 12.94 -3.44 -12.89
CA ALA A 303 14.21 -4.01 -13.33
C ALA A 303 15.43 -3.40 -12.59
N PRO A 304 15.87 -4.01 -11.48
CA PRO A 304 15.23 -5.11 -10.74
C PRO A 304 13.99 -4.65 -9.97
N PRO A 305 13.01 -5.54 -9.70
CA PRO A 305 11.84 -5.15 -8.90
C PRO A 305 12.27 -4.79 -7.49
N SER A 306 11.80 -3.63 -7.00
CA SER A 306 12.10 -3.14 -5.67
C SER A 306 10.86 -2.52 -5.01
N TRP A 307 10.67 -2.80 -3.72
CA TRP A 307 9.63 -2.17 -2.91
C TRP A 307 10.02 -0.75 -2.50
N LEU A 308 11.28 -0.54 -2.18
CA LEU A 308 11.85 0.75 -1.80
C LEU A 308 12.55 1.39 -2.99
N TYR A 309 12.79 2.69 -2.92
CA TYR A 309 13.46 3.40 -4.00
C TYR A 309 14.81 2.76 -4.35
N LEU A 310 15.01 2.57 -5.63
CA LEU A 310 16.23 2.06 -6.21
C LEU A 310 16.56 2.88 -7.46
N GLU A 311 17.67 3.61 -7.44
CA GLU A 311 18.06 4.49 -8.52
C GLU A 311 18.38 3.71 -9.81
N GLY A 312 17.94 4.25 -10.96
CA GLY A 312 18.16 3.63 -12.26
C GLY A 312 17.31 2.38 -12.52
N CYS A 313 16.27 2.12 -11.71
CA CYS A 313 15.25 1.14 -12.05
C CYS A 313 14.40 1.60 -13.23
N GLU A 314 13.95 0.65 -14.04
CA GLU A 314 12.83 0.87 -14.94
C GLU A 314 11.53 0.97 -14.16
N HIS A 315 10.65 1.90 -14.58
CA HIS A 315 9.32 2.06 -14.05
C HIS A 315 8.28 1.64 -15.09
N ILE A 316 7.16 1.09 -14.64
CA ILE A 316 6.04 0.77 -15.52
C ILE A 316 5.36 2.04 -16.00
N ASP A 317 4.84 1.99 -17.22
CA ASP A 317 4.01 3.04 -17.80
C ASP A 317 2.51 2.80 -17.56
N ALA A 318 1.67 3.64 -18.16
CA ALA A 318 0.21 3.54 -18.02
C ALA A 318 -0.38 2.26 -18.68
N ASP A 319 0.22 1.79 -19.78
CA ASP A 319 -0.23 0.55 -20.45
C ASP A 319 0.04 -0.65 -19.56
N GLU A 320 1.24 -0.76 -19.00
CA GLU A 320 1.61 -1.81 -18.05
C GLU A 320 0.76 -1.72 -16.77
N THR A 321 0.47 -0.51 -16.27
CA THR A 321 -0.41 -0.30 -15.10
C THR A 321 -1.81 -0.84 -15.35
N LEU A 322 -2.44 -0.50 -16.49
CA LEU A 322 -3.76 -1.01 -16.84
C LEU A 322 -3.75 -2.51 -17.13
N GLY A 323 -2.66 -3.04 -17.70
CA GLY A 323 -2.45 -4.46 -17.86
C GLY A 323 -2.40 -5.21 -16.52
N LEU A 324 -1.73 -4.67 -15.50
CA LEU A 324 -1.72 -5.24 -14.15
C LEU A 324 -3.10 -5.21 -13.49
N LEU A 325 -3.88 -4.14 -13.72
CA LEU A 325 -5.28 -4.06 -13.26
C LEU A 325 -6.15 -5.15 -13.91
N ALA A 326 -6.05 -5.31 -15.23
CA ALA A 326 -6.77 -6.34 -15.97
C ALA A 326 -6.42 -7.76 -15.47
N ASP A 327 -5.12 -8.02 -15.20
CA ASP A 327 -4.63 -9.29 -14.66
C ASP A 327 -5.15 -9.55 -13.23
N ALA A 328 -5.14 -8.55 -12.36
CA ALA A 328 -5.71 -8.67 -11.03
C ALA A 328 -7.21 -8.96 -11.06
N PHE A 329 -7.96 -8.29 -11.94
CA PHE A 329 -9.40 -8.51 -12.09
C PHE A 329 -9.72 -9.92 -12.63
N ALA A 330 -8.90 -10.44 -13.56
CA ALA A 330 -9.02 -11.82 -14.06
C ALA A 330 -8.80 -12.85 -12.95
N GLN A 331 -7.99 -12.50 -11.93
CA GLN A 331 -7.75 -13.31 -10.74
C GLN A 331 -8.73 -13.02 -9.59
N LYS A 332 -9.81 -12.25 -9.84
CA LYS A 332 -10.81 -11.83 -8.85
C LYS A 332 -10.20 -11.09 -7.65
N ALA A 333 -9.18 -10.28 -7.91
CA ALA A 333 -8.44 -9.51 -6.92
C ALA A 333 -8.53 -8.00 -7.17
N ASN A 334 -8.25 -7.22 -6.13
CA ASN A 334 -7.83 -5.84 -6.24
C ASN A 334 -6.34 -5.78 -6.60
N LEU A 335 -5.87 -4.61 -6.98
CA LEU A 335 -4.44 -4.33 -7.17
C LEU A 335 -3.98 -3.26 -6.19
N THR A 336 -2.95 -3.56 -5.39
CA THR A 336 -2.22 -2.55 -4.63
C THR A 336 -0.87 -2.32 -5.29
N LEU A 337 -0.73 -1.17 -5.97
CA LEU A 337 0.47 -0.86 -6.76
C LEU A 337 1.44 -0.01 -5.94
N ASN A 338 2.65 -0.54 -5.74
CA ASN A 338 3.64 0.08 -4.86
C ASN A 338 4.49 1.13 -5.59
N THR A 339 4.58 2.31 -4.98
CA THR A 339 5.63 3.29 -5.24
C THR A 339 6.63 3.31 -4.09
N GLY A 340 7.92 3.39 -4.41
CA GLY A 340 8.99 3.60 -3.42
C GLY A 340 9.42 5.07 -3.46
N PRO A 341 9.00 5.92 -2.50
CA PRO A 341 9.40 7.32 -2.50
C PRO A 341 10.91 7.52 -2.56
N LEU A 342 11.33 8.60 -3.23
CA LEU A 342 12.71 9.04 -3.30
C LEU A 342 13.26 9.34 -1.88
N PRO A 343 14.58 9.49 -1.71
CA PRO A 343 15.19 9.79 -0.41
C PRO A 343 14.58 10.99 0.32
N ASP A 344 14.10 11.98 -0.41
CA ASP A 344 13.46 13.18 0.14
C ASP A 344 11.96 13.03 0.43
N GLY A 345 11.38 11.85 0.16
CA GLY A 345 9.99 11.52 0.38
C GLY A 345 9.03 11.84 -0.78
N SER A 346 9.52 12.43 -1.87
CA SER A 346 8.69 12.68 -3.06
C SER A 346 8.44 11.40 -3.85
N ILE A 347 7.31 11.36 -4.56
CA ILE A 347 7.00 10.24 -5.48
C ILE A 347 7.82 10.41 -6.78
N HIS A 348 8.34 9.31 -7.29
CA HIS A 348 9.14 9.31 -8.52
C HIS A 348 8.32 9.85 -9.70
N PRO A 349 8.88 10.78 -10.54
CA PRO A 349 8.13 11.42 -11.63
C PRO A 349 7.53 10.45 -12.64
N ALA A 350 8.20 9.33 -12.92
CA ALA A 350 7.67 8.30 -13.82
C ALA A 350 6.41 7.65 -13.24
N ASP A 351 6.39 7.35 -11.91
CA ASP A 351 5.21 6.81 -11.23
C ASP A 351 4.05 7.80 -11.28
N VAL A 352 4.32 9.08 -10.99
CA VAL A 352 3.31 10.15 -11.08
C VAL A 352 2.70 10.19 -12.48
N THR A 353 3.53 10.17 -13.51
CA THR A 353 3.09 10.22 -14.92
C THR A 353 2.22 9.00 -15.27
N ALA A 354 2.68 7.80 -14.95
CA ALA A 354 1.97 6.56 -15.24
C ALA A 354 0.60 6.51 -14.55
N LEU A 355 0.54 6.89 -13.26
CA LEU A 355 -0.68 6.90 -12.47
C LEU A 355 -1.70 7.94 -12.98
N LEU A 356 -1.26 9.16 -13.29
CA LEU A 356 -2.14 10.19 -13.86
C LEU A 356 -2.71 9.78 -15.22
N GLN A 357 -1.87 9.22 -16.11
CA GLN A 357 -2.31 8.73 -17.40
C GLN A 357 -3.28 7.55 -17.29
N ALA A 358 -3.02 6.61 -16.40
CA ALA A 358 -3.94 5.51 -16.11
C ALA A 358 -5.29 6.02 -15.63
N GLY A 359 -5.32 7.00 -14.70
CA GLY A 359 -6.54 7.62 -14.21
C GLY A 359 -7.33 8.34 -15.29
N VAL A 360 -6.66 9.07 -16.19
CA VAL A 360 -7.32 9.71 -17.35
C VAL A 360 -8.02 8.66 -18.22
N ARG A 361 -7.33 7.54 -18.50
CA ARG A 361 -7.91 6.48 -19.33
C ARG A 361 -9.06 5.76 -18.63
N ILE A 362 -8.95 5.50 -17.33
CA ILE A 362 -10.05 4.88 -16.56
C ILE A 362 -11.29 5.78 -16.55
N ARG A 363 -11.13 7.11 -16.41
CA ARG A 363 -12.28 8.04 -16.48
C ARG A 363 -12.92 8.10 -17.85
N ARG A 364 -12.13 8.00 -18.91
CA ARG A 364 -12.62 8.05 -20.29
C ARG A 364 -13.26 6.74 -20.73
N ASP A 365 -12.61 5.61 -20.47
CA ASP A 365 -12.91 4.31 -21.07
C ASP A 365 -13.52 3.31 -20.06
N GLY A 366 -13.51 3.64 -18.76
CA GLY A 366 -13.82 2.72 -17.68
C GLY A 366 -12.61 1.88 -17.27
N PHE A 367 -12.78 1.07 -16.23
CA PHE A 367 -11.76 0.11 -15.82
C PHE A 367 -11.53 -0.95 -16.89
N PRO A 368 -10.29 -1.46 -17.04
CA PRO A 368 -9.99 -2.48 -18.05
C PRO A 368 -10.78 -3.76 -17.78
N ALA A 369 -11.16 -4.44 -18.88
CA ALA A 369 -11.76 -5.75 -18.78
C ALA A 369 -10.77 -6.77 -18.19
N PRO A 370 -11.26 -7.78 -17.43
CA PRO A 370 -10.40 -8.82 -16.89
C PRO A 370 -9.64 -9.57 -18.00
N ALA A 371 -8.31 -9.61 -17.92
CA ALA A 371 -7.45 -10.31 -18.88
C ALA A 371 -6.16 -10.78 -18.21
N LEU A 372 -5.85 -12.08 -18.28
CA LEU A 372 -4.61 -12.62 -17.74
C LEU A 372 -3.40 -12.11 -18.54
N MET A 373 -2.39 -11.62 -17.83
CA MET A 373 -1.16 -11.14 -18.43
C MET A 373 -0.27 -12.31 -18.85
N ASP A 374 0.19 -12.32 -20.11
CA ASP A 374 1.24 -13.22 -20.56
C ASP A 374 2.61 -12.82 -20.00
N ARG A 375 2.95 -13.41 -18.87
CA ARG A 375 4.19 -13.12 -18.13
C ARG A 375 5.45 -13.59 -18.87
N THR A 376 5.33 -14.45 -19.86
CA THR A 376 6.47 -14.89 -20.68
C THR A 376 6.87 -13.81 -21.67
N LYS A 377 5.92 -13.07 -22.20
CA LYS A 377 6.16 -11.90 -23.07
C LYS A 377 6.83 -10.75 -22.34
N ARG A 378 6.42 -10.48 -21.08
CA ARG A 378 7.03 -9.42 -20.25
C ARG A 378 8.54 -9.64 -20.03
N LYS A 379 8.97 -10.90 -19.83
CA LYS A 379 10.39 -11.25 -19.73
C LYS A 379 11.15 -11.09 -21.04
N LYS A 380 10.50 -11.29 -22.21
CA LYS A 380 11.13 -11.15 -23.53
C LYS A 380 11.25 -9.71 -23.98
N MET A 381 10.25 -8.86 -23.74
CA MET A 381 10.29 -7.43 -24.10
C MET A 381 11.42 -6.67 -23.34
N LYS A 382 11.71 -7.07 -22.09
CA LYS A 382 12.81 -6.48 -21.28
C LYS A 382 14.20 -6.98 -21.68
N LYS A 383 14.34 -8.00 -22.54
CA LYS A 383 15.63 -8.46 -23.09
C LYS A 383 16.00 -7.81 -24.43
N VAL A 384 15.11 -7.04 -25.04
CA VAL A 384 15.26 -6.47 -26.39
C VAL A 384 15.48 -4.94 -26.32
N LYS A 385 15.40 -4.34 -25.15
CA LYS A 385 15.81 -2.95 -24.90
C LYS A 385 17.12 -2.95 -24.09
#